data_100a368a7d92189b253dbc8bcf095c3d
#
_entry.id   100a368a7d92189b253dbc8bcf095c3d
#
_cell.length_a   1.000
_cell.length_b   1.000
_cell.length_c   1.000
_cell.angle_alpha   90.00
_cell.angle_beta   90.00
_cell.angle_gamma   90.00
#
_symmetry.space_group_name_H-M   'P 1'
#
loop_
_entity.id
_entity.type
_entity.pdbx_description
1 polymer ?
#
loop_
_entity_poly.entity_id
_entity_poly.type
_entity_poly.pdbx_seq_one_letter_code
_entity_poly.pdbx_strand_id
1 'polypeptide(L)'
;MLVARGVLGAILLFLGRELNFLFAGVMAWLIAIRLTPLLPPEWPAWSDTAFTIGLGVLAAGITVINERVGYFLSGFLGGGYFLVEYYAPGVLSVPLLPFIVGGVIGSLILGIFTEWALMVVSCLVGALYVTDLFRLSSTARTLIQAGLFIIGALTQVILMRMQKQSDR
;
A
#
# COMPACT_ATOMS: atom_id res chain seq x y z
N MET A 1 11.57 -3.96 13.10
CA MET A 1 10.59 -3.28 12.23
C MET A 1 11.05 -3.11 10.78
N LEU A 2 12.33 -2.80 10.51
CA LEU A 2 12.82 -2.56 9.14
C LEU A 2 12.69 -3.80 8.23
N VAL A 3 13.07 -4.98 8.72
CA VAL A 3 12.99 -6.25 7.98
C VAL A 3 11.54 -6.61 7.60
N ALA A 4 10.59 -6.39 8.52
CA ALA A 4 9.17 -6.66 8.24
C ALA A 4 8.63 -5.78 7.10
N ARG A 5 9.03 -4.51 7.04
CA ARG A 5 8.67 -3.60 5.94
C ARG A 5 9.26 -4.07 4.60
N GLY A 6 10.49 -4.57 4.61
CA GLY A 6 11.13 -5.09 3.40
C GLY A 6 10.46 -6.36 2.88
N VAL A 7 10.10 -7.29 3.76
CA VAL A 7 9.36 -8.50 3.39
C VAL A 7 7.99 -8.15 2.82
N LEU A 8 7.25 -7.24 3.47
CA LEU A 8 5.97 -6.74 2.96
C LEU A 8 6.15 -6.03 1.60
N GLY A 9 7.20 -5.24 1.45
CA GLY A 9 7.54 -4.60 0.19
C GLY A 9 7.79 -5.60 -0.93
N ALA A 10 8.53 -6.68 -0.66
CA ALA A 10 8.78 -7.74 -1.63
C ALA A 10 7.48 -8.49 -2.00
N ILE A 11 6.64 -8.81 -1.02
CA ILE A 11 5.33 -9.45 -1.26
C ILE A 11 4.45 -8.55 -2.14
N LEU A 12 4.35 -7.26 -1.83
CA LEU A 12 3.58 -6.31 -2.62
C LEU A 12 4.14 -6.14 -4.04
N LEU A 13 5.46 -6.16 -4.18
CA LEU A 13 6.13 -6.03 -5.48
C LEU A 13 5.77 -7.16 -6.45
N PHE A 14 5.71 -8.39 -5.97
CA PHE A 14 5.53 -9.58 -6.81
C PHE A 14 4.08 -10.09 -6.87
N LEU A 15 3.32 -9.94 -5.79
CA LEU A 15 2.00 -10.53 -5.61
C LEU A 15 0.88 -9.50 -5.35
N GLY A 16 1.20 -8.20 -5.43
CA GLY A 16 0.27 -7.15 -4.99
C GLY A 16 -1.07 -7.14 -5.71
N ARG A 17 -1.13 -7.59 -6.96
CA ARG A 17 -2.37 -7.70 -7.71
C ARG A 17 -3.27 -8.82 -7.17
N GLU A 18 -2.72 -10.00 -6.95
CA GLU A 18 -3.48 -11.16 -6.48
C GLU A 18 -3.89 -11.03 -5.01
N LEU A 19 -3.10 -10.26 -4.27
CA LEU A 19 -3.30 -10.03 -2.85
C LEU A 19 -3.85 -8.62 -2.58
N ASN A 20 -4.87 -8.19 -3.35
CA ASN A 20 -5.51 -6.88 -3.14
C ASN A 20 -5.95 -6.66 -1.69
N PHE A 21 -6.46 -7.71 -1.02
CA PHE A 21 -6.82 -7.67 0.40
C PHE A 21 -5.60 -7.38 1.30
N LEU A 22 -4.43 -7.94 0.95
CA LEU A 22 -3.20 -7.69 1.68
C LEU A 22 -2.76 -6.23 1.49
N PHE A 23 -2.85 -5.71 0.27
CA PHE A 23 -2.54 -4.31 -0.02
C PHE A 23 -3.42 -3.36 0.79
N ALA A 24 -4.76 -3.57 0.76
CA ALA A 24 -5.70 -2.79 1.56
C ALA A 24 -5.39 -2.87 3.06
N GLY A 25 -5.13 -4.08 3.56
CA GLY A 25 -4.79 -4.31 4.97
C GLY A 25 -3.50 -3.60 5.39
N VAL A 26 -2.44 -3.70 4.58
CA VAL A 26 -1.15 -3.05 4.86
C VAL A 26 -1.28 -1.53 4.82
N MET A 27 -2.00 -0.97 3.82
CA MET A 27 -2.22 0.48 3.75
C MET A 27 -3.03 0.99 4.93
N ALA A 28 -4.10 0.28 5.31
CA ALA A 28 -4.90 0.64 6.49
C ALA A 28 -4.06 0.57 7.77
N TRP A 29 -3.22 -0.45 7.93
CA TRP A 29 -2.31 -0.58 9.07
C TRP A 29 -1.30 0.58 9.14
N LEU A 30 -0.69 0.97 8.01
CA LEU A 30 0.25 2.10 7.95
C LEU A 30 -0.41 3.44 8.29
N ILE A 31 -1.64 3.65 7.82
CA ILE A 31 -2.42 4.83 8.16
C ILE A 31 -2.79 4.80 9.65
N ALA A 32 -3.21 3.65 10.16
CA ALA A 32 -3.56 3.48 11.57
C ALA A 32 -2.38 3.83 12.50
N ILE A 33 -1.14 3.46 12.15
CA ILE A 33 0.05 3.86 12.91
C ILE A 33 0.19 5.39 13.00
N ARG A 34 -0.16 6.12 11.95
CA ARG A 34 -0.13 7.59 11.96
C ARG A 34 -1.30 8.21 12.70
N LEU A 35 -2.37 7.46 12.92
CA LEU A 35 -3.55 7.89 13.66
C LEU A 35 -3.46 7.58 15.16
N THR A 36 -2.54 6.72 15.60
CA THR A 36 -2.36 6.40 17.03
C THR A 36 -2.17 7.62 17.93
N PRO A 37 -1.46 8.71 17.55
CA PRO A 37 -1.33 9.88 18.38
C PRO A 37 -2.65 10.63 18.63
N LEU A 38 -3.72 10.33 17.88
CA LEU A 38 -5.06 10.89 18.05
C LEU A 38 -5.91 10.10 19.07
N LEU A 39 -5.44 8.92 19.49
CA LEU A 39 -6.14 8.13 20.50
C LEU A 39 -6.01 8.80 21.86
N PRO A 40 -7.04 8.65 22.72
CA PRO A 40 -7.00 9.21 24.06
C PRO A 40 -5.81 8.65 24.87
N PRO A 41 -5.01 9.50 25.53
CA PRO A 41 -3.83 9.06 26.27
C PRO A 41 -4.16 8.20 27.49
N GLU A 42 -5.41 8.15 27.90
CA GLU A 42 -5.92 7.36 29.02
C GLU A 42 -6.06 5.86 28.68
N TRP A 43 -5.97 5.53 27.37
CA TRP A 43 -6.13 4.15 26.93
C TRP A 43 -4.87 3.31 27.25
N PRO A 44 -5.03 2.02 27.57
CA PRO A 44 -3.89 1.16 27.85
C PRO A 44 -2.98 0.99 26.64
N ALA A 45 -1.69 0.81 26.84
CA ALA A 45 -0.67 0.73 25.78
C ALA A 45 -0.92 -0.35 24.70
N TRP A 46 -1.69 -1.40 25.01
CA TRP A 46 -2.07 -2.42 24.03
C TRP A 46 -3.12 -1.93 23.03
N SER A 47 -3.84 -0.84 23.34
CA SER A 47 -4.89 -0.31 22.45
C SER A 47 -4.34 0.19 21.13
N ASP A 48 -3.14 0.75 21.09
CA ASP A 48 -2.49 1.20 19.89
C ASP A 48 -2.23 0.04 18.91
N THR A 49 -1.74 -1.06 19.45
CA THR A 49 -1.49 -2.28 18.69
C THR A 49 -2.80 -2.92 18.21
N ALA A 50 -3.80 -2.99 19.10
CA ALA A 50 -5.11 -3.53 18.75
C ALA A 50 -5.81 -2.67 17.67
N PHE A 51 -5.72 -1.35 17.78
CA PHE A 51 -6.28 -0.41 16.80
C PHE A 51 -5.64 -0.57 15.44
N THR A 52 -4.30 -0.58 15.37
CA THR A 52 -3.58 -0.67 14.10
C THR A 52 -3.80 -2.01 13.40
N ILE A 53 -3.73 -3.13 14.14
CA ILE A 53 -4.01 -4.47 13.60
C ILE A 53 -5.49 -4.59 13.23
N GLY A 54 -6.39 -4.13 14.09
CA GLY A 54 -7.83 -4.18 13.87
C GLY A 54 -8.24 -3.45 12.58
N LEU A 55 -7.72 -2.25 12.34
CA LEU A 55 -8.01 -1.49 11.12
C LEU A 55 -7.46 -2.20 9.87
N GLY A 56 -6.27 -2.77 9.94
CA GLY A 56 -5.68 -3.56 8.87
C GLY A 56 -6.51 -4.80 8.52
N VAL A 57 -6.93 -5.56 9.53
CA VAL A 57 -7.77 -6.75 9.37
C VAL A 57 -9.15 -6.40 8.82
N LEU A 58 -9.76 -5.32 9.30
CA LEU A 58 -11.06 -4.85 8.80
C LEU A 58 -10.97 -4.47 7.32
N ALA A 59 -9.96 -3.71 6.92
CA ALA A 59 -9.76 -3.32 5.52
C ALA A 59 -9.53 -4.55 4.63
N ALA A 60 -8.70 -5.50 5.07
CA ALA A 60 -8.49 -6.75 4.36
C ALA A 60 -9.79 -7.57 4.24
N GLY A 61 -10.56 -7.68 5.33
CA GLY A 61 -11.84 -8.40 5.35
C GLY A 61 -12.87 -7.81 4.40
N ILE A 62 -13.02 -6.49 4.38
CA ILE A 62 -13.93 -5.80 3.43
C ILE A 62 -13.54 -6.12 1.98
N THR A 63 -12.23 -6.13 1.68
CA THR A 63 -11.71 -6.42 0.34
C THR A 63 -11.98 -7.87 -0.09
N VAL A 64 -11.91 -8.82 0.84
CA VAL A 64 -12.23 -10.23 0.57
C VAL A 64 -13.73 -10.43 0.31
N ILE A 65 -14.59 -9.72 1.05
CA ILE A 65 -16.06 -9.85 0.90
C ILE A 65 -16.53 -9.25 -0.42
N ASN A 66 -15.94 -8.13 -0.83
CA ASN A 66 -16.33 -7.44 -2.06
C ASN A 66 -15.11 -6.84 -2.77
N GLU A 67 -14.66 -7.51 -3.81
CA GLU A 67 -13.49 -7.09 -4.60
C GLU A 67 -13.61 -5.67 -5.15
N ARG A 68 -14.80 -5.26 -5.62
CA ARG A 68 -15.00 -3.91 -6.15
C ARG A 68 -14.81 -2.85 -5.08
N VAL A 69 -15.41 -3.05 -3.91
CA VAL A 69 -15.21 -2.17 -2.75
C VAL A 69 -13.75 -2.20 -2.32
N GLY A 70 -13.11 -3.36 -2.38
CA GLY A 70 -11.70 -3.53 -2.11
C GLY A 70 -10.81 -2.68 -3.01
N TYR A 71 -11.07 -2.62 -4.31
CA TYR A 71 -10.31 -1.76 -5.23
C TYR A 71 -10.46 -0.28 -4.90
N PHE A 72 -11.69 0.18 -4.63
CA PHE A 72 -11.92 1.56 -4.20
C PHE A 72 -11.24 1.88 -2.88
N LEU A 73 -11.32 0.98 -1.91
CA LEU A 73 -10.68 1.13 -0.61
C LEU A 73 -9.16 1.16 -0.73
N SER A 74 -8.58 0.22 -1.49
CA SER A 74 -7.14 0.16 -1.77
C SER A 74 -6.65 1.44 -2.46
N GLY A 75 -7.42 1.95 -3.43
CA GLY A 75 -7.14 3.20 -4.11
C GLY A 75 -7.18 4.40 -3.18
N PHE A 76 -8.20 4.46 -2.33
CA PHE A 76 -8.38 5.54 -1.37
C PHE A 76 -7.23 5.57 -0.34
N LEU A 77 -6.94 4.43 0.26
CA LEU A 77 -5.88 4.32 1.27
C LEU A 77 -4.51 4.53 0.66
N GLY A 78 -4.23 3.90 -0.48
CA GLY A 78 -2.94 4.00 -1.17
C GLY A 78 -2.69 5.40 -1.73
N GLY A 79 -3.66 5.99 -2.41
CA GLY A 79 -3.56 7.34 -2.96
C GLY A 79 -3.47 8.42 -1.87
N GLY A 80 -4.27 8.28 -0.81
CA GLY A 80 -4.22 9.15 0.35
C GLY A 80 -2.86 9.09 1.05
N TYR A 81 -2.36 7.88 1.32
CA TYR A 81 -1.06 7.67 1.93
C TYR A 81 0.08 8.26 1.08
N PHE A 82 0.05 8.00 -0.23
CA PHE A 82 1.06 8.50 -1.16
C PHE A 82 1.11 10.04 -1.19
N LEU A 83 -0.04 10.70 -1.24
CA LEU A 83 -0.08 12.15 -1.28
C LEU A 83 0.37 12.79 0.05
N VAL A 84 0.01 12.17 1.17
CA VAL A 84 0.50 12.60 2.49
C VAL A 84 2.02 12.46 2.59
N GLU A 85 2.58 11.34 2.12
CA GLU A 85 4.03 11.11 2.15
C GLU A 85 4.78 12.10 1.27
N TYR A 86 4.18 12.50 0.14
CA TYR A 86 4.76 13.48 -0.78
C TYR A 86 4.77 14.90 -0.20
N TYR A 87 3.66 15.34 0.41
CA TYR A 87 3.52 16.70 0.93
C TYR A 87 4.06 16.91 2.35
N ALA A 88 4.04 15.88 3.16
CA ALA A 88 4.46 15.93 4.57
C ALA A 88 5.28 14.70 4.96
N PRO A 89 6.47 14.49 4.34
CA PRO A 89 7.28 13.32 4.61
C PRO A 89 7.72 13.29 6.08
N GLY A 90 7.50 12.16 6.75
CA GLY A 90 7.92 11.94 8.13
C GLY A 90 7.07 12.64 9.21
N VAL A 91 6.01 13.37 8.84
CA VAL A 91 5.07 13.95 9.80
C VAL A 91 4.18 12.85 10.36
N LEU A 92 4.09 12.75 11.69
CA LEU A 92 3.29 11.73 12.37
C LEU A 92 1.79 11.98 12.23
N SER A 93 1.36 13.24 12.01
CA SER A 93 -0.05 13.57 11.77
C SER A 93 -0.43 13.37 10.31
N VAL A 94 -1.65 12.87 10.08
CA VAL A 94 -2.20 12.76 8.72
C VAL A 94 -2.88 14.08 8.35
N PRO A 95 -2.30 14.89 7.45
CA PRO A 95 -2.97 16.09 6.96
C PRO A 95 -4.21 15.66 6.16
N LEU A 96 -5.37 16.03 6.68
CA LEU A 96 -6.66 15.50 6.22
C LEU A 96 -6.93 15.84 4.75
N LEU A 97 -6.59 17.05 4.33
CA LEU A 97 -6.87 17.54 2.98
C LEU A 97 -6.05 16.80 1.91
N PRO A 98 -4.72 16.70 1.98
CA PRO A 98 -3.96 15.86 1.05
C PRO A 98 -4.40 14.40 1.07
N PHE A 99 -4.75 13.84 2.25
CA PHE A 99 -5.22 12.48 2.37
C PHE A 99 -6.52 12.25 1.61
N ILE A 100 -7.53 13.12 1.78
CA ILE A 100 -8.81 12.99 1.08
C ILE A 100 -8.63 13.19 -0.43
N VAL A 101 -7.89 14.19 -0.86
CA VAL A 101 -7.65 14.47 -2.29
C VAL A 101 -6.93 13.29 -2.94
N GLY A 102 -5.84 12.81 -2.33
CA GLY A 102 -5.11 11.64 -2.81
C GLY A 102 -5.97 10.37 -2.81
N GLY A 103 -6.78 10.20 -1.77
CA GLY A 103 -7.71 9.09 -1.65
C GLY A 103 -8.77 9.07 -2.75
N VAL A 104 -9.40 10.20 -3.02
CA VAL A 104 -10.40 10.30 -4.12
C VAL A 104 -9.75 10.03 -5.48
N ILE A 105 -8.61 10.65 -5.76
CA ILE A 105 -7.88 10.41 -7.02
C ILE A 105 -7.48 8.94 -7.13
N GLY A 106 -6.91 8.35 -6.08
CA GLY A 106 -6.53 6.95 -6.04
C GLY A 106 -7.70 6.00 -6.23
N SER A 107 -8.86 6.28 -5.58
CA SER A 107 -10.10 5.51 -5.76
C SER A 107 -10.60 5.54 -7.20
N LEU A 108 -10.58 6.71 -7.84
CA LEU A 108 -10.99 6.85 -9.23
C LEU A 108 -10.06 6.09 -10.17
N ILE A 109 -8.75 6.19 -9.96
CA ILE A 109 -7.76 5.47 -10.78
C ILE A 109 -7.94 3.95 -10.63
N LEU A 110 -7.97 3.44 -9.39
CA LEU A 110 -8.15 2.01 -9.14
C LEU A 110 -9.56 1.53 -9.50
N GLY A 111 -10.60 2.34 -9.33
CA GLY A 111 -11.97 2.01 -9.72
C GLY A 111 -12.17 1.89 -11.23
N ILE A 112 -11.48 2.72 -12.03
CA ILE A 112 -11.60 2.72 -13.50
C ILE A 112 -10.65 1.70 -14.15
N PHE A 113 -9.39 1.67 -13.70
CA PHE A 113 -8.33 0.84 -14.30
C PHE A 113 -8.06 -0.46 -13.54
N THR A 114 -8.81 -0.73 -12.49
CA THR A 114 -8.85 -1.87 -11.58
C THR A 114 -7.52 -2.68 -11.49
N GLU A 115 -7.29 -3.60 -12.40
CA GLU A 115 -6.17 -4.54 -12.35
C GLU A 115 -4.82 -3.90 -12.66
N TRP A 116 -4.76 -3.02 -13.65
CA TRP A 116 -3.51 -2.39 -14.09
C TRP A 116 -3.02 -1.34 -13.10
N ALA A 117 -3.95 -0.55 -12.54
CA ALA A 117 -3.59 0.47 -11.58
C ALA A 117 -3.11 -0.15 -10.28
N LEU A 118 -3.75 -1.24 -9.80
CA LEU A 118 -3.29 -1.95 -8.62
C LEU A 118 -1.88 -2.52 -8.81
N MET A 119 -1.60 -3.10 -9.99
CA MET A 119 -0.27 -3.60 -10.35
C MET A 119 0.78 -2.49 -10.26
N VAL A 120 0.50 -1.32 -10.86
CA VAL A 120 1.43 -0.19 -10.86
C VAL A 120 1.66 0.33 -9.44
N VAL A 121 0.58 0.55 -8.67
CA VAL A 121 0.68 1.08 -7.31
C VAL A 121 1.37 0.09 -6.37
N SER A 122 1.05 -1.20 -6.44
CA SER A 122 1.71 -2.22 -5.61
C SER A 122 3.20 -2.36 -5.92
N CYS A 123 3.60 -2.31 -7.21
CA CYS A 123 4.99 -2.31 -7.61
C CYS A 123 5.73 -1.06 -7.13
N LEU A 124 5.09 0.11 -7.19
CA LEU A 124 5.69 1.37 -6.73
C LEU A 124 5.93 1.35 -5.21
N VAL A 125 4.92 0.97 -4.45
CA VAL A 125 5.00 0.88 -2.99
C VAL A 125 5.98 -0.22 -2.57
N GLY A 126 5.93 -1.38 -3.23
CA GLY A 126 6.87 -2.48 -2.99
C GLY A 126 8.33 -2.06 -3.22
N ALA A 127 8.60 -1.40 -4.36
CA ALA A 127 9.93 -0.89 -4.67
C ALA A 127 10.42 0.14 -3.65
N LEU A 128 9.53 1.03 -3.18
CA LEU A 128 9.83 1.99 -2.10
C LEU A 128 10.28 1.29 -0.83
N TYR A 129 9.51 0.32 -0.34
CA TYR A 129 9.84 -0.38 0.91
C TYR A 129 11.08 -1.25 0.82
N VAL A 130 11.33 -1.86 -0.34
CA VAL A 130 12.57 -2.63 -0.55
C VAL A 130 13.78 -1.70 -0.57
N THR A 131 13.69 -0.55 -1.24
CA THR A 131 14.81 0.41 -1.29
C THR A 131 15.10 1.09 0.05
N ASP A 132 14.09 1.25 0.90
CA ASP A 132 14.27 1.82 2.26
C ASP A 132 15.09 0.91 3.19
N LEU A 133 15.22 -0.37 2.86
CA LEU A 133 16.12 -1.29 3.60
C LEU A 133 17.60 -0.94 3.43
N PHE A 134 17.95 -0.31 2.30
CA PHE A 134 19.32 0.00 1.96
C PHE A 134 19.60 1.48 2.20
N ARG A 135 20.68 1.78 2.92
CA ARG A 135 21.18 3.15 3.10
C ARG A 135 21.93 3.59 1.84
N LEU A 136 21.19 3.95 0.80
CA LEU A 136 21.72 4.32 -0.50
C LEU A 136 21.82 5.84 -0.67
N SER A 137 22.75 6.29 -1.51
CA SER A 137 22.74 7.68 -1.98
C SER A 137 21.48 7.98 -2.79
N SER A 138 21.07 9.25 -2.83
CA SER A 138 19.82 9.68 -3.49
C SER A 138 19.69 9.14 -4.92
N THR A 139 20.74 9.27 -5.72
CA THR A 139 20.76 8.80 -7.12
C THR A 139 20.68 7.27 -7.24
N ALA A 140 21.44 6.54 -6.42
CA ALA A 140 21.41 5.08 -6.43
C ALA A 140 20.04 4.55 -5.98
N ARG A 141 19.42 5.20 -4.99
CA ARG A 141 18.07 4.88 -4.52
C ARG A 141 17.05 4.96 -5.65
N THR A 142 17.03 6.06 -6.42
CA THR A 142 16.09 6.25 -7.52
C THR A 142 16.30 5.23 -8.64
N LEU A 143 17.54 4.92 -8.99
CA LEU A 143 17.84 3.92 -10.02
C LEU A 143 17.41 2.51 -9.60
N ILE A 144 17.72 2.10 -8.38
CA ILE A 144 17.33 0.80 -7.84
C ILE A 144 15.81 0.70 -7.72
N GLN A 145 15.14 1.76 -7.27
CA GLN A 145 13.69 1.82 -7.18
C GLN A 145 13.03 1.67 -8.55
N ALA A 146 13.54 2.35 -9.57
CA ALA A 146 13.06 2.21 -10.93
C ALA A 146 13.29 0.79 -11.50
N GLY A 147 14.48 0.20 -11.25
CA GLY A 147 14.78 -1.17 -11.62
C GLY A 147 13.84 -2.19 -10.97
N LEU A 148 13.61 -2.07 -9.66
CA LEU A 148 12.70 -2.93 -8.93
C LEU A 148 11.25 -2.78 -9.40
N PHE A 149 10.81 -1.55 -9.70
CA PHE A 149 9.49 -1.29 -10.26
C PHE A 149 9.31 -2.03 -11.60
N ILE A 150 10.28 -1.93 -12.52
CA ILE A 150 10.22 -2.60 -13.83
C ILE A 150 10.18 -4.12 -13.65
N ILE A 151 11.04 -4.69 -12.80
CA ILE A 151 11.07 -6.12 -12.54
C ILE A 151 9.73 -6.59 -11.94
N GLY A 152 9.21 -5.89 -10.96
CA GLY A 152 7.92 -6.20 -10.34
C GLY A 152 6.77 -6.15 -11.34
N ALA A 153 6.70 -5.09 -12.15
CA ALA A 153 5.67 -4.93 -13.17
C ALA A 153 5.74 -6.04 -14.24
N LEU A 154 6.94 -6.37 -14.73
CA LEU A 154 7.12 -7.47 -15.68
C LEU A 154 6.67 -8.81 -15.11
N THR A 155 7.04 -9.11 -13.87
CA THR A 155 6.65 -10.35 -13.19
C THR A 155 5.13 -10.46 -13.06
N GLN A 156 4.47 -9.38 -12.63
CA GLN A 156 3.01 -9.37 -12.50
C GLN A 156 2.29 -9.49 -13.85
N VAL A 157 2.81 -8.86 -14.92
CA VAL A 157 2.25 -9.03 -16.29
C VAL A 157 2.40 -10.47 -16.79
N ILE A 158 3.54 -11.11 -16.51
CA ILE A 158 3.76 -12.51 -16.92
C ILE A 158 2.76 -13.42 -16.18
N LEU A 159 2.62 -13.26 -14.88
CA LEU A 159 1.66 -14.03 -14.06
C LEU A 159 0.23 -13.84 -14.56
N MET A 160 -0.16 -12.60 -14.91
CA MET A 160 -1.47 -12.30 -15.48
C MET A 160 -1.74 -13.05 -16.80
N ARG A 161 -0.73 -13.14 -17.66
CA ARG A 161 -0.86 -13.87 -18.94
C ARG A 161 -0.97 -15.38 -18.73
N MET A 162 -0.22 -15.93 -17.77
CA MET A 162 -0.27 -17.35 -17.45
C MET A 162 -1.62 -17.78 -16.90
N GLN A 163 -2.23 -16.99 -16.00
CA GLN A 163 -3.58 -17.26 -15.49
C GLN A 163 -4.62 -17.26 -16.60
N LYS A 164 -4.59 -16.26 -17.49
CA LYS A 164 -5.55 -16.15 -18.59
C LYS A 164 -5.43 -17.30 -19.62
N GLN A 165 -4.30 -18.00 -19.66
CA GLN A 165 -4.13 -19.20 -20.48
C GLN A 165 -4.65 -20.47 -19.78
N SER A 166 -4.63 -20.53 -18.45
CA SER A 166 -5.13 -21.66 -17.66
C SER A 166 -6.67 -21.72 -17.63
N ASP A 167 -7.34 -20.58 -17.79
CA ASP A 167 -8.79 -20.45 -17.76
C ASP A 167 -9.44 -20.66 -19.14
N ARG A 168 -8.66 -21.00 -20.17
CA ARG A 168 -9.13 -21.38 -21.52
C ARG A 168 -8.99 -22.87 -21.78
#